data_47a98771e78f6c4584c4a720001f20af
#
_entry.id   47a98771e78f6c4584c4a720001f20af
#
_cell.length_a   1.000
_cell.length_b   1.000
_cell.length_c   1.000
_cell.angle_alpha   90.00
_cell.angle_beta   90.00
_cell.angle_gamma   90.00
#
_symmetry.space_group_name_H-M   'P 1'
#
loop_
_entity.id
_entity.type
_entity.pdbx_description
1 polymer ?
#
loop_
_entity_poly.entity_id
_entity_poly.type
_entity_poly.pdbx_seq_one_letter_code
_entity_poly.pdbx_strand_id
1 'polypeptide(L)' 'MSDADALEFAQALLKPYEPHHLKALPKGVRDDCIRKLKSEGFSIKQIVRLTGIGHCTIQKVKIEK' A
#
# COMPACT_ATOMS: atom_id res chain seq x y z
N MET A 1 -12.52 5.74 -7.02
CA MET A 1 -12.66 4.94 -5.78
C MET A 1 -12.66 5.86 -4.58
N SER A 2 -13.64 5.76 -3.70
CA SER A 2 -13.68 6.58 -2.47
C SER A 2 -12.63 6.07 -1.48
N ASP A 3 -12.27 6.91 -0.49
CA ASP A 3 -11.30 6.51 0.52
C ASP A 3 -11.77 5.29 1.31
N ALA A 4 -13.07 5.21 1.61
CA ALA A 4 -13.62 4.06 2.33
C ALA A 4 -13.52 2.78 1.50
N ASP A 5 -13.87 2.85 0.22
CA ASP A 5 -13.79 1.71 -0.69
C ASP A 5 -12.33 1.29 -0.89
N ALA A 6 -11.44 2.27 -1.02
CA ALA A 6 -10.01 2.00 -1.15
C ALA A 6 -9.46 1.27 0.07
N LEU A 7 -9.87 1.67 1.26
CA LEU A 7 -9.45 1.01 2.50
C LEU A 7 -9.93 -0.44 2.55
N GLU A 8 -11.18 -0.69 2.25
CA GLU A 8 -11.73 -2.05 2.23
C GLU A 8 -11.01 -2.93 1.22
N PHE A 9 -10.79 -2.41 0.02
CA PHE A 9 -10.08 -3.13 -1.03
C PHE A 9 -8.66 -3.45 -0.57
N ALA A 10 -7.97 -2.47 -0.02
CA ALA A 10 -6.60 -2.65 0.45
C ALA A 10 -6.53 -3.70 1.57
N GLN A 11 -7.46 -3.66 2.51
CA GLN A 11 -7.52 -4.65 3.59
C GLN A 11 -7.69 -6.07 3.04
N ALA A 12 -8.59 -6.25 2.09
CA ALA A 12 -8.81 -7.55 1.47
C ALA A 12 -7.59 -8.01 0.67
N LEU A 13 -6.98 -7.09 -0.06
CA LEU A 13 -5.83 -7.38 -0.92
C LEU A 13 -4.59 -7.77 -0.12
N LEU A 14 -4.38 -7.16 1.02
CA LEU A 14 -3.18 -7.32 1.82
C LEU A 14 -3.30 -8.35 2.94
N LYS A 15 -4.45 -8.97 3.13
CA LYS A 15 -4.59 -9.98 4.20
C LYS A 15 -3.44 -10.96 4.21
N PRO A 16 -2.96 -11.37 5.38
CA PRO A 16 -3.43 -11.02 6.74
C PRO A 16 -2.95 -9.66 7.26
N TYR A 17 -2.24 -8.89 6.44
CA TYR A 17 -1.69 -7.60 6.86
C TYR A 17 -2.72 -6.48 6.72
N GLU A 18 -2.62 -5.47 7.58
CA GLU A 18 -3.47 -4.30 7.50
C GLU A 18 -2.70 -3.11 6.93
N PRO A 19 -3.33 -2.30 6.05
CA PRO A 19 -2.62 -1.18 5.42
C PRO A 19 -1.96 -0.23 6.41
N HIS A 20 -2.65 0.14 7.48
CA HIS A 20 -2.11 1.10 8.44
C HIS A 20 -0.99 0.52 9.32
N HIS A 21 -0.74 -0.77 9.26
CA HIS A 21 0.35 -1.43 9.97
C HIS A 21 1.56 -1.70 9.08
N LEU A 22 1.50 -1.37 7.79
CA LEU A 22 2.57 -1.71 6.85
C LEU A 22 3.91 -1.12 7.25
N LYS A 23 3.92 0.08 7.80
CA LYS A 23 5.17 0.73 8.20
C LYS A 23 5.91 -0.02 9.31
N ALA A 24 5.21 -0.87 10.05
CA ALA A 24 5.81 -1.69 11.11
C ALA A 24 6.33 -3.02 10.60
N LEU A 25 6.05 -3.38 9.36
CA LEU A 25 6.47 -4.65 8.77
C LEU A 25 7.92 -4.58 8.28
N PRO A 26 8.59 -5.74 8.15
CA PRO A 26 9.90 -5.79 7.51
C PRO A 26 9.86 -5.18 6.11
N LYS A 27 10.97 -4.59 5.69
CA LYS A 27 11.06 -3.88 4.42
C LYS A 27 10.55 -4.71 3.24
N GLY A 28 10.97 -5.97 3.14
CA GLY A 28 10.57 -6.84 2.03
C GLY A 28 9.06 -7.06 1.97
N VAL A 29 8.44 -7.34 3.12
CA VAL A 29 6.99 -7.54 3.21
C VAL A 29 6.26 -6.23 2.90
N ARG A 30 6.73 -5.13 3.50
CA ARG A 30 6.15 -3.81 3.28
C ARG A 30 6.19 -3.43 1.80
N ASP A 31 7.33 -3.63 1.15
CA ASP A 31 7.48 -3.28 -0.26
C ASP A 31 6.59 -4.13 -1.15
N ASP A 32 6.43 -5.42 -0.85
CA ASP A 32 5.51 -6.29 -1.57
C ASP A 32 4.08 -5.79 -1.48
N CYS A 33 3.65 -5.39 -0.28
CA CYS A 33 2.30 -4.85 -0.08
C CYS A 33 2.09 -3.57 -0.89
N ILE A 34 3.07 -2.66 -0.86
CA ILE A 34 3.00 -1.42 -1.63
C ILE A 34 2.92 -1.74 -3.13
N ARG A 35 3.71 -2.71 -3.59
CA ARG A 35 3.69 -3.13 -4.99
C ARG A 35 2.32 -3.64 -5.40
N LYS A 36 1.69 -4.45 -4.55
CA LYS A 36 0.33 -4.94 -4.80
C LYS A 36 -0.66 -3.80 -4.94
N LEU A 37 -0.60 -2.82 -4.02
CA LEU A 37 -1.47 -1.67 -4.07
C LEU A 37 -1.29 -0.87 -5.36
N LYS A 38 -0.06 -0.60 -5.76
CA LYS A 38 0.22 0.10 -7.01
C LYS A 38 -0.29 -0.67 -8.22
N SER A 39 -0.11 -1.98 -8.21
CA SER A 39 -0.55 -2.86 -9.30
C SER A 39 -2.06 -2.83 -9.48
N GLU A 40 -2.80 -2.60 -8.40
CA GLU A 40 -4.26 -2.51 -8.45
C GLU A 40 -4.77 -1.12 -8.81
N GLY A 41 -3.88 -0.18 -9.07
CA GLY A 41 -4.26 1.15 -9.50
C GLY A 41 -4.33 2.21 -8.40
N PHE A 42 -3.87 1.89 -7.20
CA PHE A 42 -3.82 2.89 -6.14
C PHE A 42 -2.79 3.96 -6.47
N SER A 43 -3.16 5.23 -6.27
CA SER A 43 -2.22 6.33 -6.42
C SER A 43 -1.28 6.40 -5.22
N ILE A 44 -0.14 7.06 -5.40
CA ILE A 44 0.81 7.26 -4.30
C ILE A 44 0.14 7.97 -3.14
N LYS A 45 -0.67 9.00 -3.42
CA LYS A 45 -1.39 9.73 -2.39
C LYS A 45 -2.32 8.82 -1.59
N GLN A 46 -3.06 7.94 -2.26
CA GLN A 46 -3.94 6.99 -1.60
C GLN A 46 -3.15 6.04 -0.69
N ILE A 47 -2.03 5.53 -1.18
CA ILE A 47 -1.20 4.62 -0.40
C ILE A 47 -0.65 5.31 0.83
N VAL A 48 -0.18 6.56 0.70
CA VAL A 48 0.27 7.35 1.85
C VAL A 48 -0.84 7.47 2.90
N ARG A 49 -2.04 7.79 2.47
CA ARG A 49 -3.18 7.94 3.38
C ARG A 49 -3.55 6.64 4.09
N LEU A 50 -3.51 5.53 3.35
CA LEU A 50 -3.90 4.22 3.89
C LEU A 50 -2.85 3.65 4.84
N THR A 51 -1.57 3.86 4.54
CA THR A 51 -0.49 3.18 5.22
C THR A 51 0.29 4.06 6.19
N GLY A 52 0.26 5.37 5.98
CA GLY A 52 1.10 6.29 6.75
C GLY A 52 2.57 6.24 6.38
N ILE A 53 2.93 5.53 5.32
CA ILE A 53 4.31 5.44 4.85
C ILE A 53 4.65 6.71 4.06
N GLY A 54 5.88 7.19 4.19
CA GLY A 54 6.32 8.40 3.50
C GLY A 54 6.23 8.27 1.98
N HIS A 55 5.89 9.36 1.32
CA HIS A 55 5.74 9.44 -0.13
C HIS A 55 6.98 8.94 -0.87
N CYS A 56 8.17 9.35 -0.41
CA CYS A 56 9.43 8.94 -1.04
C CYS A 56 9.62 7.42 -0.99
N THR A 57 9.27 6.80 0.13
CA THR A 57 9.39 5.35 0.28
C THR A 57 8.50 4.62 -0.72
N ILE A 58 7.27 5.12 -0.89
CA ILE A 58 6.32 4.52 -1.83
C ILE A 58 6.80 4.69 -3.27
N GLN A 59 7.35 5.86 -3.60
CA GLN A 59 7.89 6.10 -4.95
C GLN A 59 9.03 5.16 -5.30
N LYS A 60 9.84 4.77 -4.32
CA LYS A 60 10.97 3.87 -4.56
C LYS A 60 10.54 2.45 -4.88
N VAL A 61 9.35 2.06 -4.48
CA VAL A 61 8.81 0.73 -4.78
C VAL A 61 8.24 0.76 -6.19
N LYS A 62 8.88 0.06 -7.11
CA LYS A 62 8.46 0.03 -8.51
C LYS A 62 7.68 -1.22 -8.83
N ILE A 63 6.72 -1.08 -9.73
CA ILE A 63 5.98 -2.22 -10.27
C ILE A 63 6.81 -2.81 -11.40
N GLU A 64 7.06 -4.11 -11.32
CA GLU A 64 7.66 -4.82 -12.44
C GLU A 64 6.55 -5.26 -13.39
N LYS A 65 6.71 -4.92 -14.64
CA LYS A 65 5.81 -5.36 -15.69
C LYS A 65 6.56 -6.18 -16.72
#